data_e9648b8e2540acb5cbc3f5c9136e484a
#
_entry.id   e9648b8e2540acb5cbc3f5c9136e484a
#
_cell.length_a   1.000
_cell.length_b   1.000
_cell.length_c   1.000
_cell.angle_alpha   90.00
_cell.angle_beta   90.00
_cell.angle_gamma   90.00
#
_symmetry.space_group_name_H-M   'P 1'
#
loop_
_entity.id
_entity.type
_entity.pdbx_description
1 polymer ?
#
loop_
_entity_poly.entity_id
_entity_poly.type
_entity_poly.pdbx_seq_one_letter_code
_entity_poly.pdbx_strand_id
1 'polypeptide(L)'
;MNKFADATLSRSASSTFDQGVRPAGNNQSVDQRDEVVSCSNVWKIFGTRAREAMAAILDEDLGKDDVLARFGCVVAVKDVSFSIRKGEILAIMGLSGSGKSTLVRHVNRLIDATSGVIRLNGVDISKVTNAQLRSIRSKQVGMVFQDFALLPHWTVRDNVAFGLELQGVPKLERWAKAQAAIERMDLKGWEDRVPAELSGGMRQRVGIARALAADPSVLLMDEPFGALDPLIRRDLQDQFLALSRDLGKTTLFITHDLEEAFHLGDRVAIMKDGAIVQIGTAADIITSPADAYVAEFVRGISRVPILTARHVMTPAGPDDLPFGANTPVATPDTPLAELIATGARTRSDIMIVDQSGSAVGKVTIETMLSSMKEVR
;
A
#
# COMPACT_ATOMS: atom_id res chain seq x y z
N MET A 1 40.25 24.00 42.42
CA MET A 1 41.50 24.66 42.02
C MET A 1 41.76 24.30 40.58
N ASN A 2 41.84 25.36 39.76
CA ASN A 2 42.44 25.56 38.43
C ASN A 2 41.88 24.72 37.26
N LYS A 3 41.12 25.35 36.31
CA LYS A 3 41.50 26.41 35.30
C LYS A 3 42.43 25.88 34.19
N PHE A 4 41.88 25.85 32.95
CA PHE A 4 42.32 26.52 31.70
C PHE A 4 41.40 26.03 30.59
N ALA A 5 40.56 26.74 30.00
CA ALA A 5 40.68 27.94 29.12
C ALA A 5 40.98 27.57 27.66
N ASP A 6 39.99 27.89 26.82
CA ASP A 6 39.97 28.33 25.41
C ASP A 6 41.16 28.09 24.50
N ALA A 7 40.86 27.58 23.31
CA ALA A 7 41.47 28.04 22.07
C ALA A 7 40.54 27.76 20.86
N THR A 8 39.91 28.82 20.39
CA THR A 8 39.33 28.97 19.06
C THR A 8 40.42 28.90 17.98
N LEU A 9 40.18 28.10 16.93
CA LEU A 9 40.79 28.35 15.63
C LEU A 9 39.81 27.96 14.50
N SER A 10 39.31 29.00 13.85
CA SER A 10 38.63 28.99 12.56
C SER A 10 39.53 28.45 11.47
N ARG A 11 39.06 27.53 10.65
CA ARG A 11 39.49 27.39 9.25
C ARG A 11 38.29 27.05 8.37
N SER A 12 37.96 28.03 7.54
CA SER A 12 37.12 27.90 6.36
C SER A 12 37.79 26.97 5.34
N ALA A 13 37.02 25.96 4.90
CA ALA A 13 37.29 25.31 3.63
C ALA A 13 35.93 25.09 2.96
N SER A 14 35.66 25.92 1.96
CA SER A 14 34.58 25.77 0.99
C SER A 14 34.82 24.51 0.15
N SER A 15 33.93 23.54 0.22
CA SER A 15 33.78 22.54 -0.83
C SER A 15 32.32 22.56 -1.27
N THR A 16 32.14 23.04 -2.50
CA THR A 16 30.92 22.95 -3.31
C THR A 16 30.51 21.51 -3.44
N PHE A 17 29.44 21.12 -2.73
CA PHE A 17 28.72 19.89 -3.02
C PHE A 17 27.53 20.22 -3.90
N ASP A 18 27.52 19.54 -5.00
CA ASP A 18 26.53 19.47 -6.07
C ASP A 18 25.11 19.35 -5.50
N GLN A 19 24.22 20.27 -5.91
CA GLN A 19 22.81 20.25 -5.53
C GLN A 19 22.09 19.19 -6.34
N GLY A 20 21.96 17.98 -5.77
CA GLY A 20 21.03 16.98 -6.25
C GLY A 20 19.60 17.53 -6.26
N VAL A 21 18.98 17.44 -7.43
CA VAL A 21 17.63 17.84 -7.77
C VAL A 21 16.63 17.33 -6.72
N ARG A 22 16.05 18.26 -5.95
CA ARG A 22 14.88 17.98 -5.11
C ARG A 22 13.67 17.88 -6.05
N PRO A 23 12.85 16.81 -5.99
CA PRO A 23 11.58 16.81 -6.71
C PRO A 23 10.70 17.91 -6.13
N ALA A 24 10.06 18.69 -7.02
CA ALA A 24 9.11 19.72 -6.68
C ALA A 24 7.89 19.09 -5.98
N GLY A 25 7.94 19.01 -4.67
CA GLY A 25 6.85 18.59 -3.83
C GLY A 25 5.83 19.71 -3.71
N ASN A 26 4.64 19.45 -4.14
CA ASN A 26 3.45 20.22 -3.83
C ASN A 26 3.26 20.18 -2.31
N ASN A 27 3.72 21.22 -1.62
CA ASN A 27 3.67 21.35 -0.17
C ASN A 27 2.25 21.77 0.26
N GLN A 28 1.26 20.90 0.04
CA GLN A 28 0.05 20.94 0.83
C GLN A 28 0.43 20.38 2.19
N SER A 29 0.30 21.18 3.23
CA SER A 29 0.39 20.75 4.63
C SER A 29 -0.64 19.63 4.85
N VAL A 30 -0.20 18.37 4.71
CA VAL A 30 -1.01 17.20 5.01
C VAL A 30 -1.33 17.26 6.49
N ASP A 31 -2.59 17.44 6.84
CA ASP A 31 -3.04 17.44 8.21
C ASP A 31 -2.74 16.06 8.82
N GLN A 32 -1.75 16.00 9.70
CA GLN A 32 -1.30 14.75 10.37
C GLN A 32 -2.42 14.05 11.14
N ARG A 33 -3.57 14.72 11.34
CA ARG A 33 -4.75 14.15 12.01
C ARG A 33 -5.45 13.05 11.25
N ASP A 34 -5.23 12.92 9.94
CA ASP A 34 -5.83 11.89 9.09
C ASP A 34 -4.98 10.63 8.94
N GLU A 35 -3.75 10.62 9.47
CA GLU A 35 -2.87 9.45 9.40
C GLU A 35 -3.26 8.39 10.44
N VAL A 36 -3.68 7.23 9.96
CA VAL A 36 -4.06 6.08 10.81
C VAL A 36 -2.87 5.16 11.08
N VAL A 37 -2.00 4.97 10.08
CA VAL A 37 -0.74 4.22 10.20
C VAL A 37 0.39 5.12 9.79
N SER A 38 1.46 5.20 10.58
CA SER A 38 2.71 5.82 10.13
C SER A 38 3.92 5.04 10.59
N CYS A 39 4.87 4.88 9.68
CA CYS A 39 6.18 4.30 9.88
C CYS A 39 7.23 5.39 9.60
N SER A 40 8.18 5.59 10.50
CA SER A 40 9.24 6.58 10.36
C SER A 40 10.58 5.93 10.63
N ASN A 41 11.45 5.90 9.61
CA ASN A 41 12.81 5.36 9.64
C ASN A 41 12.87 3.95 10.27
N VAL A 42 11.97 3.06 9.83
CA VAL A 42 11.85 1.71 10.39
C VAL A 42 12.94 0.82 9.83
N TRP A 43 13.67 0.18 10.74
CA TRP A 43 14.72 -0.79 10.42
C TRP A 43 14.43 -2.14 11.06
N LYS A 44 14.77 -3.22 10.35
CA LYS A 44 14.83 -4.55 10.91
C LYS A 44 16.08 -5.28 10.46
N ILE A 45 16.88 -5.62 11.44
CA ILE A 45 18.07 -6.44 11.28
C ILE A 45 17.88 -7.68 12.16
N PHE A 46 17.92 -8.86 11.55
CA PHE A 46 17.90 -10.13 12.26
C PHE A 46 19.33 -10.59 12.56
N GLY A 47 19.55 -11.06 13.77
CA GLY A 47 20.84 -11.58 14.25
C GLY A 47 21.16 -11.09 15.65
N THR A 48 22.09 -11.75 16.31
CA THR A 48 22.47 -11.44 17.69
C THR A 48 23.24 -10.12 17.82
N ARG A 49 23.92 -9.70 16.74
CA ARG A 49 24.72 -8.46 16.66
C ARG A 49 24.01 -7.35 15.91
N ALA A 50 22.66 -7.34 15.87
CA ALA A 50 21.86 -6.40 15.08
C ALA A 50 22.15 -4.93 15.41
N ARG A 51 22.42 -4.57 16.67
CA ARG A 51 22.76 -3.19 17.07
C ARG A 51 24.13 -2.75 16.55
N GLU A 52 25.13 -3.63 16.59
CA GLU A 52 26.47 -3.36 16.06
C GLU A 52 26.42 -3.21 14.54
N ALA A 53 25.68 -4.12 13.87
CA ALA A 53 25.45 -4.05 12.43
C ALA A 53 24.75 -2.74 12.03
N MET A 54 23.75 -2.29 12.79
CA MET A 54 23.07 -1.02 12.56
C MET A 54 24.02 0.18 12.67
N ALA A 55 24.86 0.22 13.69
CA ALA A 55 25.86 1.29 13.85
C ALA A 55 26.83 1.31 12.66
N ALA A 56 27.36 0.15 12.27
CA ALA A 56 28.28 0.05 11.13
C ALA A 56 27.62 0.44 9.78
N ILE A 57 26.34 0.13 9.59
CA ILE A 57 25.60 0.58 8.39
C ILE A 57 25.53 2.12 8.33
N LEU A 58 25.26 2.75 9.47
CA LEU A 58 25.13 4.22 9.53
C LEU A 58 26.47 4.94 9.42
N ASP A 59 27.55 4.36 9.93
CA ASP A 59 28.87 4.97 9.95
C ASP A 59 29.68 4.71 8.65
N GLU A 60 29.53 3.51 8.07
CA GLU A 60 30.36 3.02 6.95
C GLU A 60 29.56 2.80 5.66
N ASP A 61 28.23 3.05 5.64
CA ASP A 61 27.30 2.76 4.52
C ASP A 61 27.40 1.34 3.99
N LEU A 62 27.45 0.37 4.90
CA LEU A 62 27.63 -1.04 4.54
C LEU A 62 26.43 -1.60 3.78
N GLY A 63 26.71 -2.36 2.73
CA GLY A 63 25.73 -3.14 1.99
C GLY A 63 25.22 -4.36 2.79
N LYS A 64 24.14 -4.99 2.31
CA LYS A 64 23.55 -6.18 2.95
C LYS A 64 24.53 -7.35 3.03
N ASP A 65 25.29 -7.57 1.97
CA ASP A 65 26.25 -8.68 1.88
C ASP A 65 27.41 -8.47 2.84
N ASP A 66 27.88 -7.22 2.99
CA ASP A 66 28.92 -6.87 3.97
C ASP A 66 28.43 -7.07 5.40
N VAL A 67 27.18 -6.69 5.68
CA VAL A 67 26.54 -6.90 6.98
C VAL A 67 26.42 -8.40 7.30
N LEU A 68 26.02 -9.20 6.32
CA LEU A 68 25.94 -10.65 6.49
C LEU A 68 27.32 -11.26 6.74
N ALA A 69 28.30 -10.89 5.93
CA ALA A 69 29.67 -11.42 6.04
C ALA A 69 30.34 -11.03 7.35
N ARG A 70 30.20 -9.77 7.80
CA ARG A 70 30.92 -9.19 8.95
C ARG A 70 30.26 -9.50 10.29
N PHE A 71 28.91 -9.52 10.32
CA PHE A 71 28.12 -9.61 11.56
C PHE A 71 27.26 -10.87 11.65
N GLY A 72 27.10 -11.64 10.56
CA GLY A 72 26.15 -12.75 10.49
C GLY A 72 24.69 -12.29 10.64
N CYS A 73 24.40 -11.04 10.28
CA CYS A 73 23.09 -10.41 10.41
C CYS A 73 22.44 -10.20 9.05
N VAL A 74 21.09 -10.28 9.02
CA VAL A 74 20.29 -10.07 7.80
C VAL A 74 19.50 -8.77 7.93
N VAL A 75 19.71 -7.83 7.01
CA VAL A 75 18.92 -6.60 6.91
C VAL A 75 17.63 -6.91 6.15
N ALA A 76 16.52 -7.00 6.86
CA ALA A 76 15.21 -7.32 6.27
C ALA A 76 14.38 -6.07 5.93
N VAL A 77 14.50 -5.00 6.73
CA VAL A 77 13.88 -3.68 6.47
C VAL A 77 14.94 -2.62 6.68
N LYS A 78 15.09 -1.71 5.70
CA LYS A 78 16.11 -0.66 5.65
C LYS A 78 15.44 0.69 5.48
N ASP A 79 15.44 1.52 6.53
CA ASP A 79 15.04 2.92 6.55
C ASP A 79 13.66 3.19 5.90
N VAL A 80 12.66 2.39 6.28
CA VAL A 80 11.33 2.50 5.67
C VAL A 80 10.50 3.56 6.36
N SER A 81 9.97 4.51 5.55
CA SER A 81 9.06 5.56 6.01
C SER A 81 7.86 5.65 5.06
N PHE A 82 6.65 5.60 5.62
CA PHE A 82 5.39 5.83 4.90
C PHE A 82 4.27 6.17 5.87
N SER A 83 3.18 6.73 5.35
CA SER A 83 1.92 6.88 6.09
C SER A 83 0.72 6.42 5.28
N ILE A 84 -0.36 6.03 5.97
CA ILE A 84 -1.64 5.62 5.39
C ILE A 84 -2.72 6.47 6.03
N ARG A 85 -3.52 7.12 5.20
CA ARG A 85 -4.64 7.95 5.62
C ARG A 85 -5.86 7.11 5.95
N LYS A 86 -6.80 7.69 6.67
CA LYS A 86 -8.07 7.04 6.97
C LYS A 86 -8.81 6.65 5.68
N GLY A 87 -9.21 5.39 5.60
CA GLY A 87 -9.92 4.82 4.44
C GLY A 87 -9.05 4.54 3.22
N GLU A 88 -7.74 4.82 3.29
CA GLU A 88 -6.80 4.55 2.19
C GLU A 88 -6.39 3.08 2.18
N ILE A 89 -6.21 2.54 0.99
CA ILE A 89 -5.61 1.22 0.74
C ILE A 89 -4.20 1.44 0.21
N LEU A 90 -3.18 1.07 1.01
CA LEU A 90 -1.79 1.05 0.58
C LEU A 90 -1.37 -0.37 0.25
N ALA A 91 -0.98 -0.62 -1.00
CA ALA A 91 -0.37 -1.87 -1.43
C ALA A 91 1.15 -1.78 -1.28
N ILE A 92 1.79 -2.79 -0.68
CA ILE A 92 3.25 -2.94 -0.71
C ILE A 92 3.60 -4.13 -1.58
N MET A 93 4.39 -3.90 -2.61
CA MET A 93 4.81 -4.93 -3.53
C MET A 93 6.32 -5.01 -3.68
N GLY A 94 6.81 -6.08 -4.31
CA GLY A 94 8.23 -6.33 -4.54
C GLY A 94 8.51 -7.84 -4.64
N LEU A 95 9.71 -8.20 -5.05
CA LEU A 95 10.11 -9.60 -5.21
C LEU A 95 10.12 -10.35 -3.87
N SER A 96 10.14 -11.68 -3.93
CA SER A 96 10.33 -12.52 -2.74
C SER A 96 11.62 -12.13 -2.00
N GLY A 97 11.56 -12.07 -0.67
CA GLY A 97 12.70 -11.65 0.16
C GLY A 97 12.93 -10.13 0.24
N SER A 98 12.10 -9.28 -0.39
CA SER A 98 12.25 -7.81 -0.28
C SER A 98 11.89 -7.21 1.08
N GLY A 99 11.34 -8.01 2.02
CA GLY A 99 11.03 -7.56 3.39
C GLY A 99 9.56 -7.24 3.66
N LYS A 100 8.65 -7.39 2.70
CA LYS A 100 7.22 -7.03 2.79
C LYS A 100 6.51 -7.63 4.01
N SER A 101 6.53 -8.97 4.15
CA SER A 101 5.86 -9.66 5.27
C SER A 101 6.47 -9.26 6.63
N THR A 102 7.79 -8.99 6.67
CA THR A 102 8.46 -8.45 7.85
C THR A 102 7.91 -7.07 8.19
N LEU A 103 7.76 -6.19 7.20
CA LEU A 103 7.26 -4.83 7.39
C LEU A 103 5.81 -4.82 7.89
N VAL A 104 4.90 -5.59 7.28
CA VAL A 104 3.50 -5.70 7.75
C VAL A 104 3.42 -6.20 9.19
N ARG A 105 4.28 -7.18 9.55
CA ARG A 105 4.35 -7.72 10.93
C ARG A 105 4.95 -6.74 11.93
N HIS A 106 5.62 -5.70 11.49
CA HIS A 106 6.03 -4.60 12.37
C HIS A 106 4.86 -3.68 12.71
N VAL A 107 3.93 -3.43 11.76
CA VAL A 107 2.80 -2.52 11.97
C VAL A 107 1.89 -2.97 13.11
N ASN A 108 1.77 -4.27 13.36
CA ASN A 108 1.06 -4.81 14.54
C ASN A 108 2.01 -5.30 15.64
N ARG A 109 3.31 -5.01 15.50
CA ARG A 109 4.38 -5.41 16.42
C ARG A 109 4.41 -6.92 16.72
N LEU A 110 4.05 -7.79 15.75
CA LEU A 110 4.34 -9.23 15.82
C LEU A 110 5.85 -9.49 15.78
N ILE A 111 6.58 -8.58 15.14
CA ILE A 111 8.04 -8.53 15.13
C ILE A 111 8.44 -7.13 15.61
N ASP A 112 9.31 -7.03 16.60
CA ASP A 112 9.84 -5.74 17.04
C ASP A 112 10.83 -5.20 16.00
N ALA A 113 10.72 -3.89 15.70
CA ALA A 113 11.70 -3.18 14.88
C ALA A 113 13.06 -3.08 15.60
N THR A 114 14.16 -3.03 14.86
CA THR A 114 15.48 -2.75 15.41
C THR A 114 15.62 -1.27 15.75
N SER A 115 15.06 -0.39 14.92
CA SER A 115 15.01 1.07 15.09
C SER A 115 13.80 1.64 14.36
N GLY A 116 13.50 2.91 14.60
CA GLY A 116 12.39 3.65 14.02
C GLY A 116 11.15 3.71 14.90
N VAL A 117 10.12 4.39 14.39
CA VAL A 117 8.86 4.61 15.10
C VAL A 117 7.69 4.16 14.26
N ILE A 118 6.76 3.43 14.87
CA ILE A 118 5.53 2.99 14.22
C ILE A 118 4.35 3.47 15.06
N ARG A 119 3.42 4.20 14.42
CA ARG A 119 2.21 4.67 15.09
C ARG A 119 0.96 4.07 14.47
N LEU A 120 0.02 3.70 15.32
CA LEU A 120 -1.35 3.34 14.98
C LEU A 120 -2.30 4.32 15.66
N ASN A 121 -3.13 5.01 14.90
CA ASN A 121 -4.02 6.06 15.40
C ASN A 121 -3.30 7.04 16.34
N GLY A 122 -2.10 7.49 15.94
CA GLY A 122 -1.24 8.40 16.71
C GLY A 122 -0.46 7.79 17.87
N VAL A 123 -0.75 6.53 18.25
CA VAL A 123 -0.08 5.83 19.37
C VAL A 123 1.20 5.14 18.90
N ASP A 124 2.34 5.48 19.46
CA ASP A 124 3.62 4.80 19.23
C ASP A 124 3.57 3.39 19.84
N ILE A 125 3.41 2.37 18.99
CA ILE A 125 3.25 0.99 19.44
C ILE A 125 4.53 0.37 20.01
N SER A 126 5.70 0.97 19.78
CA SER A 126 6.97 0.49 20.33
C SER A 126 7.09 0.75 21.82
N LYS A 127 6.38 1.77 22.33
CA LYS A 127 6.45 2.25 23.73
C LYS A 127 5.34 1.74 24.62
N VAL A 128 4.31 1.09 24.05
CA VAL A 128 3.17 0.60 24.84
C VAL A 128 3.52 -0.68 25.60
N THR A 129 2.87 -0.88 26.73
CA THR A 129 2.96 -2.13 27.51
C THR A 129 2.34 -3.30 26.76
N ASN A 130 2.67 -4.53 27.14
CA ASN A 130 2.07 -5.73 26.53
C ASN A 130 0.54 -5.79 26.68
N ALA A 131 -0.01 -5.26 27.77
CA ALA A 131 -1.46 -5.19 27.98
C ALA A 131 -2.12 -4.21 27.00
N GLN A 132 -1.54 -3.02 26.83
CA GLN A 132 -1.99 -2.04 25.84
C GLN A 132 -1.86 -2.57 24.41
N LEU A 133 -0.74 -3.24 24.09
CA LEU A 133 -0.52 -3.85 22.77
C LEU A 133 -1.59 -4.92 22.45
N ARG A 134 -1.92 -5.78 23.42
CA ARG A 134 -3.03 -6.74 23.25
C ARG A 134 -4.36 -6.05 22.98
N SER A 135 -4.65 -4.95 23.70
CA SER A 135 -5.87 -4.16 23.47
C SER A 135 -5.88 -3.50 22.10
N ILE A 136 -4.76 -2.94 21.64
CA ILE A 136 -4.63 -2.36 20.29
C ILE A 136 -4.87 -3.44 19.23
N ARG A 137 -4.19 -4.58 19.33
CA ARG A 137 -4.34 -5.69 18.37
C ARG A 137 -5.76 -6.23 18.31
N SER A 138 -6.43 -6.39 19.44
CA SER A 138 -7.78 -6.96 19.47
C SER A 138 -8.86 -5.99 18.98
N LYS A 139 -8.68 -4.67 19.16
CA LYS A 139 -9.72 -3.67 18.88
C LYS A 139 -9.47 -2.85 17.62
N GLN A 140 -8.21 -2.63 17.25
CA GLN A 140 -7.87 -1.68 16.20
C GLN A 140 -7.30 -2.35 14.95
N VAL A 141 -6.82 -3.60 15.04
CA VAL A 141 -6.13 -4.28 13.93
C VAL A 141 -6.82 -5.59 13.59
N GLY A 142 -7.30 -5.71 12.36
CA GLY A 142 -7.67 -6.97 11.74
C GLY A 142 -6.49 -7.50 10.92
N MET A 143 -6.23 -8.81 10.96
CA MET A 143 -5.17 -9.41 10.14
C MET A 143 -5.69 -10.58 9.32
N VAL A 144 -5.41 -10.54 8.01
CA VAL A 144 -5.66 -11.61 7.05
C VAL A 144 -4.31 -12.21 6.66
N PHE A 145 -4.19 -13.54 6.76
CA PHE A 145 -2.95 -14.28 6.53
C PHE A 145 -3.00 -15.02 5.20
N GLN A 146 -1.86 -15.25 4.60
CA GLN A 146 -1.68 -16.02 3.37
C GLN A 146 -2.24 -17.45 3.48
N ASP A 147 -1.98 -18.12 4.60
CA ASP A 147 -2.42 -19.50 4.87
C ASP A 147 -3.78 -19.56 5.61
N PHE A 148 -4.62 -18.54 5.45
CA PHE A 148 -5.91 -18.36 6.10
C PHE A 148 -5.86 -18.31 7.63
N ALA A 149 -4.96 -19.04 8.28
CA ALA A 149 -4.78 -19.16 9.74
C ALA A 149 -6.10 -19.43 10.48
N LEU A 150 -6.97 -20.27 9.92
CA LEU A 150 -8.23 -20.67 10.55
C LEU A 150 -7.98 -21.74 11.61
N LEU A 151 -8.78 -21.70 12.68
CA LEU A 151 -8.79 -22.72 13.72
C LEU A 151 -9.48 -23.97 13.16
N PRO A 152 -8.75 -25.09 12.95
CA PRO A 152 -9.22 -26.18 12.08
C PRO A 152 -10.41 -26.96 12.64
N HIS A 153 -10.59 -26.98 13.96
CA HIS A 153 -11.67 -27.71 14.64
C HIS A 153 -12.85 -26.81 15.02
N TRP A 154 -12.79 -25.53 14.65
CA TRP A 154 -13.83 -24.56 14.93
C TRP A 154 -14.70 -24.34 13.69
N THR A 155 -15.99 -24.09 13.93
CA THR A 155 -16.90 -23.75 12.85
C THR A 155 -16.54 -22.41 12.19
N VAL A 156 -17.11 -22.12 11.02
CA VAL A 156 -17.00 -20.80 10.37
C VAL A 156 -17.44 -19.70 11.34
N ARG A 157 -18.60 -19.88 11.99
CA ARG A 157 -19.14 -18.91 12.96
C ARG A 157 -18.15 -18.66 14.11
N ASP A 158 -17.60 -19.71 14.68
CA ASP A 158 -16.66 -19.57 15.81
C ASP A 158 -15.33 -18.95 15.36
N ASN A 159 -14.81 -19.31 14.18
CA ASN A 159 -13.64 -18.66 13.58
C ASN A 159 -13.87 -17.16 13.39
N VAL A 160 -15.01 -16.77 12.83
CA VAL A 160 -15.34 -15.35 12.58
C VAL A 160 -15.56 -14.60 13.91
N ALA A 161 -16.16 -15.25 14.90
CA ALA A 161 -16.42 -14.67 16.23
C ALA A 161 -15.17 -14.56 17.10
N PHE A 162 -14.04 -15.20 16.74
CA PHE A 162 -12.85 -15.33 17.59
C PHE A 162 -12.28 -13.99 18.09
N GLY A 163 -12.14 -13.00 17.19
CA GLY A 163 -11.66 -11.67 17.57
C GLY A 163 -12.55 -10.99 18.62
N LEU A 164 -13.86 -11.14 18.49
CA LEU A 164 -14.86 -10.62 19.44
C LEU A 164 -14.82 -11.36 20.78
N GLU A 165 -14.51 -12.66 20.77
CA GLU A 165 -14.30 -13.43 21.99
C GLU A 165 -13.10 -12.92 22.79
N LEU A 166 -11.99 -12.64 22.11
CA LEU A 166 -10.80 -12.05 22.73
C LEU A 166 -11.06 -10.66 23.31
N GLN A 167 -12.05 -9.93 22.76
CA GLN A 167 -12.51 -8.65 23.29
C GLN A 167 -13.44 -8.79 24.51
N GLY A 168 -13.86 -10.01 24.86
CA GLY A 168 -14.81 -10.29 25.94
C GLY A 168 -16.27 -10.03 25.58
N VAL A 169 -16.62 -9.95 24.29
CA VAL A 169 -18.01 -9.75 23.84
C VAL A 169 -18.86 -10.99 24.18
N PRO A 170 -20.06 -10.82 24.79
CA PRO A 170 -20.94 -11.92 25.13
C PRO A 170 -21.30 -12.80 23.91
N LYS A 171 -21.50 -14.12 24.15
CA LYS A 171 -21.65 -15.10 23.07
C LYS A 171 -22.76 -14.76 22.07
N LEU A 172 -23.93 -14.36 22.53
CA LEU A 172 -25.05 -14.02 21.63
C LEU A 172 -24.74 -12.81 20.77
N GLU A 173 -24.12 -11.76 21.33
CA GLU A 173 -23.74 -10.56 20.60
C GLU A 173 -22.62 -10.85 19.58
N ARG A 174 -21.58 -11.59 19.98
CA ARG A 174 -20.47 -11.92 19.05
C ARG A 174 -20.92 -12.81 17.90
N TRP A 175 -21.87 -13.72 18.14
CA TRP A 175 -22.44 -14.54 17.08
C TRP A 175 -23.32 -13.75 16.12
N ALA A 176 -24.07 -12.77 16.61
CA ALA A 176 -24.84 -11.86 15.74
C ALA A 176 -23.90 -11.01 14.85
N LYS A 177 -22.81 -10.46 15.41
CA LYS A 177 -21.79 -9.74 14.64
C LYS A 177 -21.05 -10.66 13.64
N ALA A 178 -20.73 -11.88 14.06
CA ALA A 178 -20.12 -12.86 13.18
C ALA A 178 -21.05 -13.23 12.01
N GLN A 179 -22.34 -13.41 12.28
CA GLN A 179 -23.34 -13.69 11.25
C GLN A 179 -23.39 -12.57 10.20
N ALA A 180 -23.42 -11.32 10.62
CA ALA A 180 -23.39 -10.18 9.70
C ALA A 180 -22.12 -10.16 8.83
N ALA A 181 -20.94 -10.50 9.38
CA ALA A 181 -19.70 -10.60 8.62
C ALA A 181 -19.69 -11.79 7.65
N ILE A 182 -20.27 -12.93 8.04
CA ILE A 182 -20.43 -14.12 7.21
C ILE A 182 -21.32 -13.81 6.00
N GLU A 183 -22.44 -13.13 6.22
CA GLU A 183 -23.37 -12.74 5.13
C GLU A 183 -22.72 -11.75 4.15
N ARG A 184 -21.94 -10.79 4.64
CA ARG A 184 -21.20 -9.84 3.78
C ARG A 184 -20.15 -10.50 2.89
N MET A 185 -19.66 -11.68 3.29
CA MET A 185 -18.68 -12.46 2.54
C MET A 185 -19.31 -13.63 1.75
N ASP A 186 -20.64 -13.61 1.53
CA ASP A 186 -21.40 -14.65 0.80
C ASP A 186 -21.19 -16.07 1.34
N LEU A 187 -21.08 -16.21 2.66
CA LEU A 187 -20.89 -17.47 3.34
C LEU A 187 -22.15 -17.94 4.09
N LYS A 188 -23.33 -17.37 3.77
CA LYS A 188 -24.61 -17.77 4.37
C LYS A 188 -24.90 -19.26 4.11
N GLY A 189 -25.24 -20.00 5.16
CA GLY A 189 -25.48 -21.44 5.12
C GLY A 189 -24.26 -22.31 5.39
N TRP A 190 -23.07 -21.67 5.59
CA TRP A 190 -21.82 -22.36 5.91
C TRP A 190 -21.37 -22.17 7.37
N GLU A 191 -22.19 -21.54 8.20
CA GLU A 191 -21.89 -21.10 9.56
C GLU A 191 -21.36 -22.21 10.46
N ASP A 192 -21.95 -23.40 10.33
CA ASP A 192 -21.69 -24.57 11.20
C ASP A 192 -20.67 -25.55 10.57
N ARG A 193 -20.11 -25.24 9.40
CA ARG A 193 -19.06 -26.02 8.74
C ARG A 193 -17.68 -25.72 9.33
N VAL A 194 -16.79 -26.71 9.24
CA VAL A 194 -15.38 -26.56 9.64
C VAL A 194 -14.50 -26.26 8.43
N PRO A 195 -13.30 -25.67 8.60
CA PRO A 195 -12.42 -25.28 7.49
C PRO A 195 -12.08 -26.40 6.49
N ALA A 196 -12.04 -27.66 6.94
CA ALA A 196 -11.76 -28.80 6.07
C ALA A 196 -12.86 -29.07 5.03
N GLU A 197 -14.08 -28.60 5.27
CA GLU A 197 -15.24 -28.75 4.37
C GLU A 197 -15.34 -27.61 3.34
N LEU A 198 -14.44 -26.62 3.38
CA LEU A 198 -14.48 -25.42 2.57
C LEU A 198 -13.47 -25.45 1.43
N SER A 199 -13.81 -24.82 0.29
CA SER A 199 -12.85 -24.52 -0.77
C SER A 199 -11.81 -23.48 -0.31
N GLY A 200 -10.71 -23.32 -1.07
CA GLY A 200 -9.68 -22.31 -0.80
C GLY A 200 -10.27 -20.89 -0.73
N GLY A 201 -11.09 -20.52 -1.71
CA GLY A 201 -11.77 -19.22 -1.75
C GLY A 201 -12.71 -19.01 -0.56
N MET A 202 -13.45 -20.04 -0.17
CA MET A 202 -14.32 -19.94 1.02
C MET A 202 -13.51 -19.77 2.31
N ARG A 203 -12.40 -20.49 2.46
CA ARG A 203 -11.49 -20.30 3.61
C ARG A 203 -10.94 -18.87 3.67
N GLN A 204 -10.61 -18.30 2.52
CA GLN A 204 -10.16 -16.90 2.46
C GLN A 204 -11.27 -15.93 2.85
N ARG A 205 -12.49 -16.13 2.35
CA ARG A 205 -13.67 -15.35 2.76
C ARG A 205 -13.91 -15.42 4.28
N VAL A 206 -13.74 -16.59 4.90
CA VAL A 206 -13.81 -16.74 6.37
C VAL A 206 -12.70 -15.94 7.06
N GLY A 207 -11.47 -15.95 6.53
CA GLY A 207 -10.36 -15.18 7.05
C GLY A 207 -10.61 -13.67 7.02
N ILE A 208 -11.18 -13.16 5.92
CA ILE A 208 -11.57 -11.76 5.76
C ILE A 208 -12.75 -11.41 6.69
N ALA A 209 -13.80 -12.27 6.73
CA ALA A 209 -14.94 -12.10 7.64
C ALA A 209 -14.50 -12.03 9.10
N ARG A 210 -13.56 -12.89 9.53
CA ARG A 210 -12.98 -12.87 10.87
C ARG A 210 -12.26 -11.56 11.18
N ALA A 211 -11.48 -11.06 10.23
CA ALA A 211 -10.76 -9.79 10.39
C ALA A 211 -11.73 -8.60 10.49
N LEU A 212 -12.84 -8.63 9.75
CA LEU A 212 -13.83 -7.55 9.71
C LEU A 212 -14.84 -7.60 10.88
N ALA A 213 -15.16 -8.79 11.42
CA ALA A 213 -16.18 -8.95 12.45
C ALA A 213 -15.90 -8.15 13.73
N ALA A 214 -14.62 -7.95 14.05
CA ALA A 214 -14.17 -7.15 15.19
C ALA A 214 -14.22 -5.63 14.94
N ASP A 215 -14.63 -5.20 13.76
CA ASP A 215 -14.72 -3.81 13.30
C ASP A 215 -13.42 -3.00 13.52
N PRO A 216 -12.26 -3.49 13.06
CA PRO A 216 -10.99 -2.80 13.25
C PRO A 216 -10.90 -1.53 12.43
N SER A 217 -10.09 -0.55 12.89
CA SER A 217 -9.76 0.66 12.10
C SER A 217 -8.73 0.38 11.01
N VAL A 218 -7.89 -0.65 11.20
CA VAL A 218 -6.80 -1.02 10.28
C VAL A 218 -6.91 -2.49 9.89
N LEU A 219 -6.86 -2.78 8.62
CA LEU A 219 -6.69 -4.13 8.07
C LEU A 219 -5.26 -4.32 7.58
N LEU A 220 -4.60 -5.36 8.08
CA LEU A 220 -3.30 -5.82 7.60
C LEU A 220 -3.49 -7.13 6.84
N MET A 221 -2.99 -7.22 5.62
CA MET A 221 -3.20 -8.40 4.78
C MET A 221 -1.86 -8.87 4.20
N ASP A 222 -1.50 -10.12 4.50
CA ASP A 222 -0.25 -10.75 4.06
C ASP A 222 -0.56 -11.71 2.89
N GLU A 223 -0.37 -11.28 1.63
CA GLU A 223 -0.67 -11.99 0.39
C GLU A 223 -2.07 -12.66 0.36
N PRO A 224 -3.13 -11.87 0.61
CA PRO A 224 -4.45 -12.44 0.92
C PRO A 224 -5.10 -13.22 -0.22
N PHE A 225 -4.68 -13.03 -1.47
CA PHE A 225 -5.31 -13.65 -2.63
C PHE A 225 -4.38 -14.60 -3.38
N GLY A 226 -3.13 -14.78 -2.92
CA GLY A 226 -2.09 -15.53 -3.63
C GLY A 226 -2.39 -17.02 -3.85
N ALA A 227 -3.18 -17.63 -2.95
CA ALA A 227 -3.49 -19.07 -2.99
C ALA A 227 -4.79 -19.41 -3.76
N LEU A 228 -5.38 -18.45 -4.52
CA LEU A 228 -6.68 -18.60 -5.17
C LEU A 228 -6.55 -18.74 -6.68
N ASP A 229 -7.50 -19.48 -7.28
CA ASP A 229 -7.68 -19.54 -8.72
C ASP A 229 -7.99 -18.15 -9.30
N PRO A 230 -7.55 -17.82 -10.53
CA PRO A 230 -7.67 -16.46 -11.07
C PRO A 230 -9.08 -15.87 -11.08
N LEU A 231 -10.11 -16.67 -11.42
CA LEU A 231 -11.51 -16.19 -11.42
C LEU A 231 -12.01 -15.87 -10.02
N ILE A 232 -11.81 -16.80 -9.07
CA ILE A 232 -12.22 -16.63 -7.67
C ILE A 232 -11.43 -15.47 -7.04
N ARG A 233 -10.16 -15.32 -7.40
CA ARG A 233 -9.31 -14.23 -6.94
C ARG A 233 -9.91 -12.88 -7.34
N ARG A 234 -10.26 -12.68 -8.62
CA ARG A 234 -10.80 -11.41 -9.12
C ARG A 234 -12.12 -11.04 -8.44
N ASP A 235 -13.04 -11.99 -8.36
CA ASP A 235 -14.33 -11.78 -7.69
C ASP A 235 -14.16 -11.38 -6.22
N LEU A 236 -13.24 -12.04 -5.51
CA LEU A 236 -12.97 -11.74 -4.11
C LEU A 236 -12.27 -10.38 -3.91
N GLN A 237 -11.38 -10.00 -4.83
CA GLN A 237 -10.75 -8.68 -4.85
C GLN A 237 -11.79 -7.58 -5.03
N ASP A 238 -12.70 -7.72 -6.00
CA ASP A 238 -13.75 -6.74 -6.28
C ASP A 238 -14.72 -6.63 -5.09
N GLN A 239 -15.11 -7.78 -4.49
CA GLN A 239 -15.93 -7.81 -3.28
C GLN A 239 -15.23 -7.12 -2.09
N PHE A 240 -13.94 -7.42 -1.87
CA PHE A 240 -13.15 -6.79 -0.82
C PHE A 240 -13.04 -5.28 -1.02
N LEU A 241 -12.76 -4.83 -2.25
CA LEU A 241 -12.64 -3.41 -2.58
C LEU A 241 -13.93 -2.65 -2.29
N ALA A 242 -15.08 -3.19 -2.75
CA ALA A 242 -16.39 -2.60 -2.50
C ALA A 242 -16.68 -2.51 -0.98
N LEU A 243 -16.42 -3.60 -0.25
CA LEU A 243 -16.66 -3.67 1.19
C LEU A 243 -15.73 -2.76 1.99
N SER A 244 -14.44 -2.67 1.61
CA SER A 244 -13.46 -1.79 2.27
C SER A 244 -13.84 -0.32 2.13
N ARG A 245 -14.32 0.08 0.94
CA ARG A 245 -14.81 1.44 0.68
C ARG A 245 -16.10 1.76 1.42
N ASP A 246 -17.08 0.84 1.40
CA ASP A 246 -18.35 0.99 2.14
C ASP A 246 -18.13 1.17 3.64
N LEU A 247 -17.21 0.41 4.21
CA LEU A 247 -16.88 0.45 5.64
C LEU A 247 -15.81 1.49 6.00
N GLY A 248 -15.23 2.20 5.02
CA GLY A 248 -14.16 3.19 5.23
C GLY A 248 -12.92 2.62 5.93
N LYS A 249 -12.53 1.37 5.60
CA LYS A 249 -11.40 0.69 6.26
C LYS A 249 -10.07 1.14 5.71
N THR A 250 -9.15 1.48 6.61
CA THR A 250 -7.74 1.72 6.27
C THR A 250 -7.05 0.37 6.11
N THR A 251 -6.42 0.15 4.96
CA THR A 251 -5.84 -1.17 4.64
C THR A 251 -4.38 -1.05 4.23
N LEU A 252 -3.55 -1.89 4.81
CA LEU A 252 -2.20 -2.17 4.34
C LEU A 252 -2.15 -3.62 3.88
N PHE A 253 -1.93 -3.86 2.59
CA PHE A 253 -1.76 -5.22 2.11
C PHE A 253 -0.45 -5.38 1.34
N ILE A 254 0.08 -6.58 1.37
CA ILE A 254 1.25 -6.94 0.59
C ILE A 254 0.90 -7.98 -0.44
N THR A 255 1.53 -7.86 -1.60
CA THR A 255 1.40 -8.80 -2.71
C THR A 255 2.69 -8.86 -3.52
N HIS A 256 2.84 -9.91 -4.31
CA HIS A 256 3.86 -9.99 -5.36
C HIS A 256 3.25 -9.79 -6.77
N ASP A 257 1.92 -9.64 -6.85
CA ASP A 257 1.16 -9.45 -8.08
C ASP A 257 0.93 -7.94 -8.33
N LEU A 258 1.46 -7.43 -9.46
CA LEU A 258 1.40 -6.03 -9.81
C LEU A 258 -0.01 -5.58 -10.20
N GLU A 259 -0.75 -6.44 -10.91
CA GLU A 259 -2.13 -6.14 -11.31
C GLU A 259 -3.02 -6.02 -10.08
N GLU A 260 -2.82 -6.92 -9.10
CA GLU A 260 -3.50 -6.85 -7.82
C GLU A 260 -3.21 -5.54 -7.08
N ALA A 261 -1.93 -5.16 -6.98
CA ALA A 261 -1.53 -3.92 -6.30
C ALA A 261 -2.17 -2.69 -6.94
N PHE A 262 -2.20 -2.63 -8.28
CA PHE A 262 -2.80 -1.52 -9.03
C PHE A 262 -4.32 -1.54 -9.04
N HIS A 263 -4.94 -2.73 -8.92
CA HIS A 263 -6.39 -2.85 -8.86
C HIS A 263 -6.97 -2.41 -7.51
N LEU A 264 -6.33 -2.78 -6.43
CA LEU A 264 -6.84 -2.58 -5.07
C LEU A 264 -6.28 -1.33 -4.38
N GLY A 265 -5.01 -0.97 -4.66
CA GLY A 265 -4.32 0.09 -3.95
C GLY A 265 -4.67 1.49 -4.46
N ASP A 266 -5.04 2.39 -3.55
CA ASP A 266 -5.08 3.82 -3.85
C ASP A 266 -3.67 4.35 -4.09
N ARG A 267 -2.69 3.81 -3.31
CA ARG A 267 -1.26 4.00 -3.52
C ARG A 267 -0.53 2.67 -3.43
N VAL A 268 0.58 2.60 -4.15
CA VAL A 268 1.45 1.42 -4.20
C VAL A 268 2.86 1.82 -3.79
N ALA A 269 3.46 1.03 -2.89
CA ALA A 269 4.86 1.15 -2.48
C ALA A 269 5.65 -0.03 -3.08
N ILE A 270 6.67 0.24 -3.87
CA ILE A 270 7.55 -0.78 -4.44
C ILE A 270 8.75 -0.97 -3.52
N MET A 271 8.91 -2.19 -3.00
CA MET A 271 10.03 -2.57 -2.13
C MET A 271 11.09 -3.36 -2.88
N LYS A 272 12.34 -2.96 -2.67
CA LYS A 272 13.53 -3.69 -3.09
C LYS A 272 14.52 -3.72 -1.94
N ASP A 273 15.11 -4.86 -1.68
CA ASP A 273 16.21 -4.99 -0.70
C ASP A 273 15.93 -4.42 0.69
N GLY A 274 14.68 -4.49 1.16
CA GLY A 274 14.25 -3.98 2.46
C GLY A 274 13.90 -2.50 2.49
N ALA A 275 14.09 -1.75 1.40
CA ALA A 275 13.78 -0.35 1.28
C ALA A 275 12.56 -0.13 0.37
N ILE A 276 11.83 0.98 0.57
CA ILE A 276 10.86 1.48 -0.41
C ILE A 276 11.61 2.28 -1.46
N VAL A 277 11.51 1.86 -2.74
CA VAL A 277 12.12 2.54 -3.89
C VAL A 277 11.23 3.66 -4.40
N GLN A 278 9.93 3.38 -4.48
CA GLN A 278 8.93 4.37 -4.91
C GLN A 278 7.60 4.12 -4.20
N ILE A 279 6.87 5.21 -3.94
CA ILE A 279 5.49 5.19 -3.46
C ILE A 279 4.69 6.23 -4.23
N GLY A 280 3.54 5.85 -4.76
CA GLY A 280 2.67 6.72 -5.56
C GLY A 280 1.41 6.01 -5.99
N THR A 281 0.56 6.66 -6.77
CA THR A 281 -0.56 6.02 -7.45
C THR A 281 -0.05 5.08 -8.54
N ALA A 282 -0.89 4.15 -9.01
CA ALA A 282 -0.54 3.29 -10.15
C ALA A 282 -0.11 4.12 -11.38
N ALA A 283 -0.80 5.24 -11.62
CA ALA A 283 -0.47 6.15 -12.72
C ALA A 283 0.91 6.80 -12.55
N ASP A 284 1.26 7.29 -11.33
CA ASP A 284 2.58 7.88 -11.06
C ASP A 284 3.71 6.88 -11.32
N ILE A 285 3.52 5.64 -10.86
CA ILE A 285 4.54 4.58 -11.00
C ILE A 285 4.75 4.21 -12.47
N ILE A 286 3.68 4.16 -13.28
CA ILE A 286 3.76 3.80 -14.69
C ILE A 286 4.30 4.94 -15.55
N THR A 287 3.94 6.19 -15.25
CA THR A 287 4.34 7.35 -16.06
C THR A 287 5.70 7.91 -15.68
N SER A 288 6.11 7.73 -14.42
CA SER A 288 7.32 8.32 -13.86
C SER A 288 8.03 7.35 -12.92
N PRO A 289 8.54 6.20 -13.44
CA PRO A 289 9.29 5.24 -12.62
C PRO A 289 10.55 5.89 -12.04
N ALA A 290 10.80 5.67 -10.73
CA ALA A 290 11.89 6.30 -10.00
C ALA A 290 13.27 5.84 -10.47
N ASP A 291 13.40 4.60 -10.91
CA ASP A 291 14.66 4.02 -11.41
C ASP A 291 14.40 2.91 -12.43
N ALA A 292 15.48 2.35 -12.96
CA ALA A 292 15.43 1.26 -13.94
C ALA A 292 14.77 -0.02 -13.37
N TYR A 293 14.86 -0.27 -12.07
CA TYR A 293 14.21 -1.40 -11.42
C TYR A 293 12.68 -1.25 -11.45
N VAL A 294 12.17 -0.07 -11.10
CA VAL A 294 10.73 0.20 -11.16
C VAL A 294 10.24 0.17 -12.61
N ALA A 295 10.99 0.76 -13.56
CA ALA A 295 10.66 0.72 -14.98
C ALA A 295 10.55 -0.72 -15.51
N GLU A 296 11.50 -1.59 -15.14
CA GLU A 296 11.45 -3.01 -15.49
C GLU A 296 10.28 -3.74 -14.82
N PHE A 297 9.97 -3.37 -13.58
CA PHE A 297 8.91 -3.98 -12.79
C PHE A 297 7.52 -3.73 -13.39
N VAL A 298 7.29 -2.54 -13.97
CA VAL A 298 6.01 -2.18 -14.63
C VAL A 298 5.98 -2.50 -16.12
N ARG A 299 7.06 -3.08 -16.67
CA ARG A 299 7.12 -3.49 -18.08
C ARG A 299 6.03 -4.51 -18.37
N GLY A 300 5.34 -4.35 -19.50
CA GLY A 300 4.27 -5.24 -19.93
C GLY A 300 2.89 -4.96 -19.32
N ILE A 301 2.79 -4.02 -18.38
CA ILE A 301 1.47 -3.63 -17.84
C ILE A 301 0.70 -2.79 -18.84
N SER A 302 -0.58 -3.14 -19.03
CA SER A 302 -1.50 -2.34 -19.83
C SER A 302 -1.79 -1.00 -19.13
N ARG A 303 -1.52 0.10 -19.83
CA ARG A 303 -1.79 1.47 -19.35
C ARG A 303 -3.27 1.84 -19.41
N VAL A 304 -4.02 1.19 -20.29
CA VAL A 304 -5.40 1.55 -20.62
C VAL A 304 -6.34 1.54 -19.41
N PRO A 305 -6.34 0.53 -18.51
CA PRO A 305 -7.21 0.52 -17.36
C PRO A 305 -6.77 1.46 -16.21
N ILE A 306 -5.56 2.03 -16.27
CA ILE A 306 -4.95 2.75 -15.16
C ILE A 306 -4.92 4.26 -15.42
N LEU A 307 -4.65 4.68 -16.67
CA LEU A 307 -4.49 6.09 -17.01
C LEU A 307 -5.83 6.78 -17.28
N THR A 308 -5.85 8.09 -17.00
CA THR A 308 -6.95 8.99 -17.35
C THR A 308 -6.46 10.06 -18.31
N ALA A 309 -7.36 10.90 -18.82
CA ALA A 309 -7.03 12.02 -19.70
C ALA A 309 -5.87 12.87 -19.16
N ARG A 310 -5.88 13.17 -17.88
CA ARG A 310 -4.84 13.97 -17.20
C ARG A 310 -3.41 13.47 -17.44
N HIS A 311 -3.23 12.16 -17.53
CA HIS A 311 -1.91 11.54 -17.66
C HIS A 311 -1.39 11.48 -19.09
N VAL A 312 -2.28 11.70 -20.07
CA VAL A 312 -1.95 11.56 -21.49
C VAL A 312 -2.24 12.80 -22.33
N MET A 313 -2.96 13.78 -21.78
CA MET A 313 -3.29 15.02 -22.49
C MET A 313 -2.06 15.91 -22.67
N THR A 314 -2.02 16.63 -23.77
CA THR A 314 -1.15 17.80 -23.96
C THR A 314 -1.92 19.06 -23.55
N PRO A 315 -1.28 20.09 -22.96
CA PRO A 315 -1.94 21.35 -22.65
C PRO A 315 -2.60 21.95 -23.90
N ALA A 316 -3.79 22.52 -23.74
CA ALA A 316 -4.47 23.22 -24.85
C ALA A 316 -3.67 24.46 -25.26
N GLY A 317 -3.39 24.58 -26.56
CA GLY A 317 -2.74 25.74 -27.14
C GLY A 317 -3.77 26.80 -27.63
N PRO A 318 -3.29 28.01 -28.02
CA PRO A 318 -4.15 29.04 -28.59
C PRO A 318 -4.90 28.59 -29.85
N ASP A 319 -4.27 27.70 -30.63
CA ASP A 319 -4.85 27.17 -31.89
C ASP A 319 -5.96 26.13 -31.66
N ASP A 320 -6.09 25.64 -30.45
CA ASP A 320 -7.12 24.67 -30.06
C ASP A 320 -8.45 25.37 -29.68
N LEU A 321 -8.49 26.70 -29.65
CA LEU A 321 -9.64 27.51 -29.23
C LEU A 321 -10.08 28.51 -30.30
N PRO A 322 -11.40 28.73 -30.47
CA PRO A 322 -12.53 27.94 -29.95
C PRO A 322 -12.67 26.59 -30.68
N PHE A 323 -12.87 25.52 -29.93
CA PHE A 323 -13.15 24.20 -30.51
C PHE A 323 -14.60 24.13 -31.03
N GLY A 324 -14.82 23.35 -32.12
CA GLY A 324 -16.10 23.27 -32.79
C GLY A 324 -17.20 22.59 -31.93
N ALA A 325 -18.47 22.95 -32.19
CA ALA A 325 -19.63 22.38 -31.46
C ALA A 325 -19.71 20.84 -31.55
N ASN A 326 -19.09 20.21 -32.54
CA ASN A 326 -19.07 18.76 -32.73
C ASN A 326 -17.78 18.10 -32.20
N THR A 327 -16.84 18.86 -31.61
CA THR A 327 -15.63 18.29 -31.04
C THR A 327 -15.99 17.48 -29.77
N PRO A 328 -15.62 16.21 -29.69
CA PRO A 328 -15.86 15.43 -28.47
C PRO A 328 -15.09 16.02 -27.29
N VAL A 329 -15.78 16.13 -26.17
CA VAL A 329 -15.20 16.66 -24.92
C VAL A 329 -15.16 15.57 -23.84
N ALA A 330 -14.15 15.65 -22.97
CA ALA A 330 -14.01 14.80 -21.80
C ALA A 330 -13.41 15.63 -20.64
N THR A 331 -13.38 15.05 -19.44
CA THR A 331 -12.76 15.69 -18.27
C THR A 331 -11.35 15.11 -18.01
N PRO A 332 -10.51 15.79 -17.21
CA PRO A 332 -9.18 15.27 -16.85
C PRO A 332 -9.21 13.88 -16.21
N ASP A 333 -10.29 13.53 -15.52
CA ASP A 333 -10.45 12.26 -14.82
C ASP A 333 -11.11 11.16 -15.68
N THR A 334 -11.46 11.46 -16.96
CA THR A 334 -12.03 10.47 -17.89
C THR A 334 -11.03 9.35 -18.15
N PRO A 335 -11.40 8.05 -17.94
CA PRO A 335 -10.52 6.92 -18.17
C PRO A 335 -10.00 6.84 -19.61
N LEU A 336 -8.75 6.44 -19.78
CA LEU A 336 -8.14 6.28 -21.12
C LEU A 336 -8.91 5.29 -22.00
N ALA A 337 -9.48 4.24 -21.42
CA ALA A 337 -10.33 3.29 -22.15
C ALA A 337 -11.54 3.97 -22.79
N GLU A 338 -12.18 4.90 -22.10
CA GLU A 338 -13.33 5.67 -22.61
C GLU A 338 -12.91 6.66 -23.68
N LEU A 339 -11.75 7.32 -23.52
CA LEU A 339 -11.16 8.18 -24.53
C LEU A 339 -10.88 7.42 -25.82
N ILE A 340 -10.28 6.23 -25.73
CA ILE A 340 -10.01 5.35 -26.87
C ILE A 340 -11.34 4.96 -27.57
N ALA A 341 -12.36 4.56 -26.83
CA ALA A 341 -13.67 4.21 -27.39
C ALA A 341 -14.33 5.41 -28.10
N THR A 342 -14.22 6.60 -27.50
CA THR A 342 -14.75 7.86 -28.08
C THR A 342 -13.96 8.24 -29.32
N GLY A 343 -12.64 8.25 -29.28
CA GLY A 343 -11.78 8.56 -30.43
C GLY A 343 -11.99 7.60 -31.61
N ALA A 344 -12.16 6.31 -31.34
CA ALA A 344 -12.46 5.31 -32.36
C ALA A 344 -13.82 5.55 -33.06
N ARG A 345 -14.81 6.00 -32.29
CA ARG A 345 -16.15 6.32 -32.80
C ARG A 345 -16.21 7.63 -33.61
N THR A 346 -15.57 8.70 -33.08
CA THR A 346 -15.62 10.04 -33.67
C THR A 346 -14.55 10.29 -34.74
N ARG A 347 -13.47 9.50 -34.71
CA ARG A 347 -12.28 9.67 -35.55
C ARG A 347 -11.66 11.06 -35.44
N SER A 348 -11.71 11.63 -34.23
CA SER A 348 -11.21 12.99 -33.97
C SER A 348 -10.51 13.06 -32.62
N ASP A 349 -9.68 14.07 -32.45
CA ASP A 349 -9.08 14.40 -31.16
C ASP A 349 -10.17 14.76 -30.14
N ILE A 350 -9.88 14.59 -28.86
CA ILE A 350 -10.79 14.84 -27.75
C ILE A 350 -10.28 16.05 -26.98
N MET A 351 -11.13 17.06 -26.81
CA MET A 351 -10.83 18.22 -25.99
C MET A 351 -11.11 17.91 -24.52
N ILE A 352 -10.15 18.22 -23.65
CA ILE A 352 -10.30 18.04 -22.22
C ILE A 352 -10.69 19.37 -21.59
N VAL A 353 -11.82 19.38 -20.89
CA VAL A 353 -12.38 20.56 -20.26
C VAL A 353 -12.48 20.40 -18.75
N ASP A 354 -12.26 21.48 -18.02
CA ASP A 354 -12.46 21.52 -16.57
C ASP A 354 -13.95 21.65 -16.18
N GLN A 355 -14.22 21.76 -14.89
CA GLN A 355 -15.59 21.92 -14.36
C GLN A 355 -16.26 23.22 -14.81
N SER A 356 -15.51 24.24 -15.24
CA SER A 356 -16.03 25.50 -15.77
C SER A 356 -16.32 25.43 -17.26
N GLY A 357 -15.98 24.32 -17.94
CA GLY A 357 -16.09 24.17 -19.39
C GLY A 357 -14.89 24.76 -20.15
N SER A 358 -13.87 25.22 -19.45
CA SER A 358 -12.65 25.75 -20.07
C SER A 358 -11.74 24.62 -20.55
N ALA A 359 -11.21 24.76 -21.79
CA ALA A 359 -10.26 23.77 -22.32
C ALA A 359 -8.94 23.81 -21.53
N VAL A 360 -8.56 22.68 -20.96
CA VAL A 360 -7.31 22.51 -20.19
C VAL A 360 -6.29 21.64 -20.92
N GLY A 361 -6.74 20.85 -21.90
CA GLY A 361 -5.85 20.00 -22.68
C GLY A 361 -6.55 19.34 -23.86
N LYS A 362 -5.77 18.55 -24.61
CA LYS A 362 -6.22 17.80 -25.76
C LYS A 362 -5.59 16.40 -25.73
N VAL A 363 -6.36 15.38 -26.08
CA VAL A 363 -5.89 14.01 -26.30
C VAL A 363 -6.05 13.68 -27.77
N THR A 364 -4.91 13.51 -28.47
CA THR A 364 -4.90 13.18 -29.89
C THR A 364 -5.08 11.68 -30.13
N ILE A 365 -5.55 11.31 -31.34
CA ILE A 365 -5.62 9.90 -31.74
C ILE A 365 -4.24 9.23 -31.64
N GLU A 366 -3.17 9.93 -32.01
CA GLU A 366 -1.80 9.43 -31.91
C GLU A 366 -1.42 9.14 -30.46
N THR A 367 -1.75 10.03 -29.54
CA THR A 367 -1.50 9.84 -28.09
C THR A 367 -2.29 8.62 -27.56
N MET A 368 -3.56 8.47 -27.97
CA MET A 368 -4.34 7.29 -27.59
C MET A 368 -3.69 5.98 -28.09
N LEU A 369 -3.28 5.93 -29.35
CA LEU A 369 -2.62 4.77 -29.94
C LEU A 369 -1.25 4.48 -29.32
N SER A 370 -0.47 5.52 -29.02
CA SER A 370 0.83 5.35 -28.36
C SER A 370 0.69 4.84 -26.92
N SER A 371 -0.37 5.26 -26.24
CA SER A 371 -0.68 4.84 -24.86
C SER A 371 -1.23 3.40 -24.78
N MET A 372 -1.68 2.82 -25.89
CA MET A 372 -2.05 1.40 -25.96
C MET A 372 -0.83 0.47 -26.07
N LYS A 373 0.36 1.01 -26.42
CA LYS A 373 1.57 0.20 -26.45
C LYS A 373 2.03 -0.09 -25.04
N GLU A 374 2.39 -1.34 -24.80
CA GLU A 374 3.05 -1.75 -23.56
C GLU A 374 4.35 -0.94 -23.34
N VAL A 375 4.73 -0.74 -22.09
CA VAL A 375 6.04 -0.19 -21.74
C VAL A 375 7.11 -1.14 -22.27
N ARG A 376 7.88 -0.70 -23.28
CA ARG A 376 8.98 -1.49 -23.84
C ARG A 376 10.24 -1.37 -22.99
#